data_ad1256f805667d28655107d08032856e
#
_entry.id   ad1256f805667d28655107d08032856e
#
_cell.length_a   1.000
_cell.length_b   1.000
_cell.length_c   1.000
_cell.angle_alpha   90.00
_cell.angle_beta   90.00
_cell.angle_gamma   90.00
#
_symmetry.space_group_name_H-M   'P 1'
#
loop_
_entity.id
_entity.type
_entity.pdbx_description
1 polymer ?
#
loop_
_entity_poly.entity_id
_entity_poly.type
_entity_poly.pdbx_seq_one_letter_code
_entity_poly.pdbx_strand_id
1 'polypeptide(L)'
;MLFRSEIAAFNAFSDFITDPQIQQQYAHIIFDTAPTGHTLRMLQLPSAWSTFISESTHGASCLGQLSGLEQRKEIYKQAVRTLSDATATRLVLVSRPDVAPLKEAARSSHELQGLGINNQTLVINGLLQQTDDTDSVTRQLFERQQDAMQAMPESLREFPAFSVPLRSYNLSNIANIRRMLSSDSVAGVANYRPLTGEKTLDDLVQNLHVSGKRVIFTMGKGGVGKTTVATRIALGLKELGAKVHLTTTDPANHINYEQATGAGLDVSRIDEAAVLEAYKNEVRAKAQANGMSAEDMAYIEEDLRSPCTQEIAVFKAFADIVEKAENEVVVIDTAPTGHTLLLLDATQSYHKEVERTQGEVAGAVAHLLPRLRDPKQTEVVIVTLPEATPVFEAERLQADLHRAGIRNKWWVVNSCLSLVATDNPFLQSKAQGELSWIERVKQLSDGNTALIGWKNT
;
A
#
# COMPACT_ATOMS: atom_id res chain seq x y z
N MET A 1 -13.48 2.36 16.06
CA MET A 1 -12.15 2.24 16.70
C MET A 1 -11.00 2.71 15.82
N LEU A 2 -11.05 2.48 14.55
CA LEU A 2 -10.02 2.88 13.56
C LEU A 2 -9.80 4.39 13.51
N PHE A 3 -10.84 5.17 13.33
CA PHE A 3 -10.78 6.63 13.45
C PHE A 3 -10.11 7.12 14.74
N ARG A 4 -10.32 6.41 15.85
CA ARG A 4 -9.68 6.78 17.11
C ARG A 4 -8.17 6.56 17.09
N SER A 5 -7.67 5.53 16.41
CA SER A 5 -6.23 5.28 16.28
C SER A 5 -5.56 6.23 15.29
N GLU A 6 -6.20 6.53 14.15
CA GLU A 6 -5.70 7.51 13.18
C GLU A 6 -5.75 8.93 13.72
N ILE A 7 -6.86 9.31 14.37
CA ILE A 7 -6.96 10.60 15.07
C ILE A 7 -5.92 10.67 16.21
N ALA A 8 -5.68 9.60 16.95
CA ALA A 8 -4.67 9.58 18.00
C ALA A 8 -3.25 9.74 17.44
N ALA A 9 -2.92 9.03 16.35
CA ALA A 9 -1.64 9.17 15.66
C ALA A 9 -1.48 10.58 15.06
N PHE A 10 -2.54 11.10 14.46
CA PHE A 10 -2.54 12.46 13.92
C PHE A 10 -2.44 13.51 15.03
N ASN A 11 -3.11 13.32 16.15
CA ASN A 11 -2.99 14.19 17.32
C ASN A 11 -1.55 14.22 17.84
N ALA A 12 -0.93 13.05 17.99
CA ALA A 12 0.46 12.96 18.43
C ALA A 12 1.42 13.64 17.43
N PHE A 13 1.19 13.44 16.12
CA PHE A 13 1.95 14.10 15.08
C PHE A 13 1.78 15.63 15.11
N SER A 14 0.53 16.11 15.21
CA SER A 14 0.23 17.55 15.25
C SER A 14 0.83 18.21 16.50
N ASP A 15 0.69 17.56 17.67
CA ASP A 15 1.30 18.02 18.91
C ASP A 15 2.83 18.12 18.75
N PHE A 16 3.46 17.12 18.13
CA PHE A 16 4.91 17.07 17.94
C PHE A 16 5.44 18.20 17.05
N ILE A 17 4.73 18.56 15.98
CA ILE A 17 5.16 19.62 15.04
C ILE A 17 4.75 21.03 15.48
N THR A 18 3.84 21.16 16.46
CA THR A 18 3.37 22.47 16.94
C THR A 18 3.86 22.83 18.34
N ASP A 19 4.41 21.87 19.09
CA ASP A 19 4.91 22.11 20.45
C ASP A 19 6.19 22.97 20.44
N PRO A 20 6.16 24.19 21.00
CA PRO A 20 7.33 25.07 21.04
C PRO A 20 8.49 24.51 21.84
N GLN A 21 8.24 23.66 22.84
CA GLN A 21 9.30 23.05 23.66
C GLN A 21 10.08 22.02 22.83
N ILE A 22 9.38 21.21 22.04
CA ILE A 22 10.00 20.23 21.13
C ILE A 22 10.82 20.96 20.06
N GLN A 23 10.25 22.00 19.44
CA GLN A 23 10.92 22.80 18.42
C GLN A 23 12.18 23.48 18.93
N GLN A 24 12.23 23.89 20.20
CA GLN A 24 13.42 24.48 20.83
C GLN A 24 14.47 23.43 21.22
N GLN A 25 14.03 22.22 21.52
CA GLN A 25 14.93 21.13 21.96
C GLN A 25 15.77 20.55 20.82
N TYR A 26 15.24 20.53 19.58
CA TYR A 26 15.86 19.88 18.44
C TYR A 26 16.12 20.88 17.29
N ALA A 27 17.32 20.85 16.75
CA ALA A 27 17.67 21.65 15.56
C ALA A 27 16.92 21.15 14.31
N HIS A 28 16.66 19.85 14.22
CA HIS A 28 15.92 19.20 13.14
C HIS A 28 15.07 18.07 13.69
N ILE A 29 13.85 17.95 13.18
CA ILE A 29 12.94 16.84 13.47
C ILE A 29 12.69 16.13 12.13
N ILE A 30 13.01 14.83 12.06
CA ILE A 30 12.82 14.02 10.86
C ILE A 30 11.70 13.03 11.11
N PHE A 31 10.65 13.12 10.29
CA PHE A 31 9.55 12.16 10.29
C PHE A 31 9.77 11.14 9.18
N ASP A 32 10.03 9.89 9.55
CA ASP A 32 9.91 8.76 8.62
C ASP A 32 8.44 8.37 8.52
N THR A 33 7.89 8.54 7.31
CA THR A 33 6.46 8.39 7.10
C THR A 33 6.09 7.00 6.58
N ALA A 34 4.89 6.54 6.91
CA ALA A 34 4.29 5.36 6.28
C ALA A 34 4.19 5.54 4.75
N PRO A 35 3.94 4.48 3.97
CA PRO A 35 3.77 4.57 2.51
C PRO A 35 2.77 5.65 2.10
N THR A 36 3.04 6.30 0.97
CA THR A 36 2.46 7.56 0.49
C THR A 36 0.97 7.81 0.73
N GLY A 37 0.10 6.82 0.48
CA GLY A 37 -1.34 7.00 0.65
C GLY A 37 -1.78 7.27 2.09
N HIS A 38 -1.14 6.65 3.07
CA HIS A 38 -1.48 6.82 4.50
C HIS A 38 -0.99 8.16 5.03
N THR A 39 0.23 8.55 4.67
CA THR A 39 0.79 9.85 5.04
C THR A 39 0.03 10.99 4.42
N LEU A 40 -0.31 10.86 3.14
CA LEU A 40 -1.09 11.85 2.42
C LEU A 40 -2.45 12.06 3.08
N ARG A 41 -3.16 10.97 3.40
CA ARG A 41 -4.42 11.01 4.13
C ARG A 41 -4.27 11.67 5.50
N MET A 42 -3.23 11.32 6.25
CA MET A 42 -2.93 11.91 7.54
C MET A 42 -2.66 13.42 7.44
N LEU A 43 -2.03 13.88 6.37
CA LEU A 43 -1.79 15.31 6.12
C LEU A 43 -3.02 16.05 5.60
N GLN A 44 -3.97 15.37 4.96
CA GLN A 44 -5.24 15.93 4.49
C GLN A 44 -6.29 16.02 5.61
N LEU A 45 -6.27 15.11 6.59
CA LEU A 45 -7.24 15.05 7.68
C LEU A 45 -7.47 16.39 8.42
N PRO A 46 -6.42 17.19 8.75
CA PRO A 46 -6.63 18.48 9.44
C PRO A 46 -7.50 19.44 8.66
N SER A 47 -7.27 19.54 7.35
CA SER A 47 -8.03 20.42 6.48
C SER A 47 -9.47 19.92 6.36
N ALA A 48 -9.66 18.62 6.09
CA ALA A 48 -10.98 18.01 5.95
C ALA A 48 -11.80 18.13 7.24
N TRP A 49 -11.22 17.84 8.39
CA TRP A 49 -11.89 17.98 9.69
C TRP A 49 -12.15 19.43 10.08
N SER A 50 -11.21 20.34 9.81
CA SER A 50 -11.42 21.78 10.08
C SER A 50 -12.58 22.32 9.29
N THR A 51 -12.74 21.94 8.01
CA THR A 51 -13.86 22.33 7.15
C THR A 51 -15.16 21.71 7.65
N PHE A 52 -15.18 20.41 7.88
CA PHE A 52 -16.36 19.71 8.38
C PHE A 52 -16.86 20.27 9.72
N ILE A 53 -15.97 20.47 10.72
CA ILE A 53 -16.35 21.06 12.02
C ILE A 53 -16.87 22.50 11.87
N SER A 54 -16.38 23.26 10.88
CA SER A 54 -16.84 24.64 10.67
C SER A 54 -18.21 24.72 10.02
N GLU A 55 -18.63 23.71 9.27
CA GLU A 55 -19.86 23.66 8.48
C GLU A 55 -20.95 22.77 9.13
N SER A 56 -20.57 21.90 10.06
CA SER A 56 -21.48 20.95 10.72
C SER A 56 -22.27 21.61 11.83
N THR A 57 -23.58 21.37 11.85
CA THR A 57 -24.51 21.86 12.88
C THR A 57 -24.92 20.74 13.85
N HIS A 58 -24.91 19.47 13.43
CA HIS A 58 -25.37 18.32 14.22
C HIS A 58 -24.26 17.32 14.56
N GLY A 59 -23.09 17.42 13.90
CA GLY A 59 -21.95 16.50 14.07
C GLY A 59 -22.07 15.22 13.24
N ALA A 60 -21.03 14.38 13.27
CA ALA A 60 -21.03 13.09 12.59
C ALA A 60 -21.41 11.95 13.54
N SER A 61 -22.33 11.08 13.10
CA SER A 61 -22.80 9.93 13.87
C SER A 61 -21.68 8.96 14.28
N CYS A 62 -20.64 8.86 13.46
CA CYS A 62 -19.49 7.98 13.70
C CYS A 62 -18.53 8.44 14.80
N LEU A 63 -18.59 9.71 15.23
CA LEU A 63 -17.64 10.30 16.18
C LEU A 63 -18.17 10.46 17.61
N GLY A 64 -19.47 10.37 17.81
CA GLY A 64 -20.08 10.75 19.10
C GLY A 64 -19.94 12.25 19.37
N GLN A 65 -19.92 12.68 20.63
CA GLN A 65 -19.85 14.10 20.97
C GLN A 65 -18.54 14.73 20.53
N LEU A 66 -18.62 15.77 19.68
CA LEU A 66 -17.52 16.51 19.04
C LEU A 66 -16.62 17.33 20.00
N SER A 67 -16.88 17.35 21.29
CA SER A 67 -16.24 18.22 22.29
C SER A 67 -14.70 18.16 22.30
N GLY A 68 -14.10 17.04 21.89
CA GLY A 68 -12.64 16.90 21.85
C GLY A 68 -11.98 17.43 20.57
N LEU A 69 -12.70 17.48 19.44
CA LEU A 69 -12.17 17.92 18.14
C LEU A 69 -12.18 19.45 18.01
N GLU A 70 -13.20 20.13 18.53
CA GLU A 70 -13.25 21.59 18.55
C GLU A 70 -12.08 22.20 19.33
N GLN A 71 -11.70 21.58 20.47
CA GLN A 71 -10.58 22.03 21.28
C GLN A 71 -9.24 21.93 20.56
N ARG A 72 -9.11 21.05 19.55
CA ARG A 72 -7.88 20.83 18.77
C ARG A 72 -7.83 21.58 17.45
N LYS A 73 -8.89 22.30 17.07
CA LYS A 73 -8.99 23.02 15.80
C LYS A 73 -7.81 23.97 15.56
N GLU A 74 -7.40 24.70 16.60
CA GLU A 74 -6.26 25.62 16.48
C GLU A 74 -4.91 24.89 16.33
N ILE A 75 -4.74 23.74 16.97
CA ILE A 75 -3.55 22.88 16.82
C ILE A 75 -3.47 22.37 15.38
N TYR A 76 -4.58 21.92 14.80
CA TYR A 76 -4.63 21.47 13.41
C TYR A 76 -4.31 22.58 12.41
N LYS A 77 -4.87 23.77 12.61
CA LYS A 77 -4.54 24.93 11.79
C LYS A 77 -3.06 25.30 11.89
N GLN A 78 -2.50 25.26 13.09
CA GLN A 78 -1.08 25.51 13.29
C GLN A 78 -0.23 24.44 12.63
N ALA A 79 -0.61 23.16 12.71
CA ALA A 79 0.07 22.06 12.04
C ALA A 79 0.10 22.25 10.50
N VAL A 80 -1.05 22.63 9.90
CA VAL A 80 -1.12 22.95 8.46
C VAL A 80 -0.20 24.13 8.11
N ARG A 81 -0.20 25.18 8.91
CA ARG A 81 0.68 26.34 8.69
C ARG A 81 2.15 25.94 8.75
N THR A 82 2.56 25.18 9.76
CA THR A 82 3.94 24.70 9.90
C THR A 82 4.36 23.83 8.71
N LEU A 83 3.49 22.93 8.26
CA LEU A 83 3.75 22.07 7.10
C LEU A 83 3.85 22.85 5.79
N SER A 84 3.08 23.94 5.63
CA SER A 84 3.09 24.79 4.44
C SER A 84 4.19 25.85 4.46
N ASP A 85 4.82 26.08 5.61
CA ASP A 85 5.92 27.06 5.71
C ASP A 85 7.22 26.48 5.15
N ALA A 86 7.66 27.00 4.01
CA ALA A 86 8.87 26.59 3.33
C ALA A 86 10.15 26.82 4.13
N THR A 87 10.12 27.65 5.16
CA THR A 87 11.27 27.91 6.06
C THR A 87 11.34 26.90 7.20
N ALA A 88 10.19 26.36 7.61
CA ALA A 88 10.06 25.41 8.71
C ALA A 88 10.07 23.94 8.23
N THR A 89 9.47 23.66 7.08
CA THR A 89 9.25 22.28 6.61
C THR A 89 9.85 22.06 5.23
N ARG A 90 10.56 20.93 5.09
CA ARG A 90 11.01 20.38 3.82
C ARG A 90 10.50 18.97 3.66
N LEU A 91 9.78 18.73 2.58
CA LEU A 91 9.33 17.40 2.20
C LEU A 91 10.39 16.73 1.33
N VAL A 92 10.78 15.51 1.69
CA VAL A 92 11.71 14.71 0.90
C VAL A 92 10.95 13.55 0.26
N LEU A 93 10.77 13.63 -1.06
CA LEU A 93 10.21 12.55 -1.86
C LEU A 93 11.31 11.54 -2.15
N VAL A 94 11.16 10.31 -1.70
CA VAL A 94 12.11 9.23 -1.96
C VAL A 94 11.50 8.25 -2.96
N SER A 95 12.17 8.08 -4.10
CA SER A 95 11.74 7.16 -5.16
C SER A 95 12.86 6.24 -5.58
N ARG A 96 12.51 5.09 -6.15
CA ARG A 96 13.45 4.21 -6.86
C ARG A 96 13.52 4.64 -8.32
N PRO A 97 14.63 4.34 -9.04
CA PRO A 97 14.76 4.62 -10.48
C PRO A 97 13.97 3.58 -11.31
N ASP A 98 12.67 3.54 -11.11
CA ASP A 98 11.69 2.72 -11.81
C ASP A 98 10.47 3.57 -12.19
N VAL A 99 9.82 3.28 -13.32
CA VAL A 99 8.72 4.09 -13.87
C VAL A 99 7.55 4.23 -12.91
N ALA A 100 7.10 3.14 -12.29
CA ALA A 100 5.95 3.17 -11.40
C ALA A 100 6.21 3.97 -10.10
N PRO A 101 7.32 3.78 -9.35
CA PRO A 101 7.67 4.62 -8.21
C PRO A 101 7.83 6.10 -8.54
N LEU A 102 8.37 6.44 -9.73
CA LEU A 102 8.52 7.84 -10.15
C LEU A 102 7.16 8.49 -10.44
N LYS A 103 6.24 7.77 -11.10
CA LYS A 103 4.85 8.24 -11.30
C LYS A 103 4.12 8.43 -9.99
N GLU A 104 4.30 7.51 -9.03
CA GLU A 104 3.70 7.61 -7.70
C GLU A 104 4.24 8.82 -6.93
N ALA A 105 5.56 9.07 -6.99
CA ALA A 105 6.17 10.24 -6.39
C ALA A 105 5.62 11.54 -7.00
N ALA A 106 5.41 11.60 -8.32
CA ALA A 106 4.82 12.74 -9.00
C ALA A 106 3.36 12.99 -8.57
N ARG A 107 2.56 11.93 -8.46
CA ARG A 107 1.18 12.00 -7.96
C ARG A 107 1.15 12.54 -6.54
N SER A 108 1.95 11.95 -5.64
CA SER A 108 2.04 12.39 -4.24
C SER A 108 2.52 13.83 -4.12
N SER A 109 3.48 14.23 -4.95
CA SER A 109 3.95 15.62 -5.03
C SER A 109 2.81 16.58 -5.35
N HIS A 110 2.04 16.28 -6.41
CA HIS A 110 0.93 17.10 -6.84
C HIS A 110 -0.15 17.24 -5.76
N GLU A 111 -0.52 16.14 -5.11
CA GLU A 111 -1.50 16.14 -4.04
C GLU A 111 -1.03 16.96 -2.82
N LEU A 112 0.27 16.87 -2.46
CA LEU A 112 0.87 17.64 -1.37
C LEU A 112 1.00 19.14 -1.70
N GLN A 113 1.28 19.47 -2.96
CA GLN A 113 1.24 20.87 -3.43
C GLN A 113 -0.17 21.46 -3.30
N GLY A 114 -1.21 20.68 -3.58
CA GLY A 114 -2.60 21.08 -3.35
C GLY A 114 -2.93 21.41 -1.89
N LEU A 115 -2.14 20.87 -0.94
CA LEU A 115 -2.22 21.22 0.50
C LEU A 115 -1.29 22.38 0.91
N GLY A 116 -0.62 23.01 -0.04
CA GLY A 116 0.32 24.10 0.20
C GLY A 116 1.74 23.67 0.59
N ILE A 117 2.07 22.38 0.52
CA ILE A 117 3.41 21.86 0.85
C ILE A 117 4.28 21.92 -0.41
N ASN A 118 4.87 23.09 -0.67
CA ASN A 118 5.59 23.37 -1.91
C ASN A 118 7.12 23.16 -1.81
N ASN A 119 7.70 23.20 -0.60
CA ASN A 119 9.13 23.02 -0.41
C ASN A 119 9.50 21.52 -0.48
N GLN A 120 9.68 21.01 -1.70
CA GLN A 120 9.91 19.60 -1.97
C GLN A 120 11.32 19.34 -2.52
N THR A 121 11.87 18.18 -2.22
CA THR A 121 13.18 17.70 -2.69
C THR A 121 13.02 16.24 -3.11
N LEU A 122 13.65 15.84 -4.22
CA LEU A 122 13.61 14.47 -4.73
C LEU A 122 14.89 13.72 -4.36
N VAL A 123 14.76 12.49 -3.89
CA VAL A 123 15.87 11.56 -3.70
C VAL A 123 15.63 10.29 -4.51
N ILE A 124 16.51 10.01 -5.46
CA ILE A 124 16.50 8.77 -6.23
C ILE A 124 17.37 7.74 -5.50
N ASN A 125 16.74 6.76 -4.91
CA ASN A 125 17.39 5.74 -4.09
C ASN A 125 17.65 4.46 -4.88
N GLY A 126 18.90 3.99 -4.86
CA GLY A 126 19.29 2.72 -5.48
C GLY A 126 19.69 2.86 -6.96
N LEU A 127 20.27 4.00 -7.35
CA LEU A 127 20.75 4.20 -8.70
C LEU A 127 22.03 3.41 -8.95
N LEU A 128 22.03 2.56 -9.96
CA LEU A 128 23.21 1.81 -10.38
C LEU A 128 24.23 2.78 -11.00
N GLN A 129 25.41 2.82 -10.45
CA GLN A 129 26.51 3.58 -11.04
C GLN A 129 27.05 2.81 -12.26
N GLN A 130 27.61 3.55 -13.22
CA GLN A 130 28.14 2.96 -14.45
C GLN A 130 29.12 1.82 -14.14
N THR A 131 28.87 0.67 -14.75
CA THR A 131 29.66 -0.55 -14.59
C THR A 131 30.18 -1.01 -15.94
N ASP A 132 31.25 -1.83 -15.92
CA ASP A 132 31.79 -2.47 -17.12
C ASP A 132 30.70 -3.34 -17.78
N ASP A 133 30.53 -3.18 -19.07
CA ASP A 133 29.37 -3.53 -19.88
C ASP A 133 29.33 -5.00 -20.34
N THR A 134 30.11 -5.90 -19.73
CA THR A 134 30.23 -7.29 -20.18
C THR A 134 29.10 -8.18 -19.71
N ASP A 135 28.53 -7.91 -18.52
CA ASP A 135 27.44 -8.70 -17.95
C ASP A 135 26.08 -8.24 -18.44
N SER A 136 25.31 -9.16 -19.05
CA SER A 136 24.00 -8.86 -19.64
C SER A 136 22.96 -8.41 -18.61
N VAL A 137 23.00 -8.92 -17.38
CA VAL A 137 22.07 -8.57 -16.31
C VAL A 137 22.34 -7.15 -15.82
N THR A 138 23.60 -6.80 -15.64
CA THR A 138 24.03 -5.45 -15.25
C THR A 138 23.60 -4.42 -16.29
N ARG A 139 23.81 -4.73 -17.59
CA ARG A 139 23.40 -3.87 -18.68
C ARG A 139 21.90 -3.65 -18.69
N GLN A 140 21.11 -4.72 -18.63
CA GLN A 140 19.65 -4.62 -18.59
C GLN A 140 19.15 -3.81 -17.38
N LEU A 141 19.74 -3.99 -16.20
CA LEU A 141 19.39 -3.22 -15.02
C LEU A 141 19.70 -1.73 -15.20
N PHE A 142 20.87 -1.44 -15.77
CA PHE A 142 21.30 -0.06 -16.05
C PHE A 142 20.39 0.61 -17.10
N GLU A 143 20.14 -0.04 -18.23
CA GLU A 143 19.25 0.45 -19.29
C GLU A 143 17.84 0.73 -18.74
N ARG A 144 17.26 -0.22 -18.02
CA ARG A 144 15.94 -0.03 -17.37
C ARG A 144 15.90 1.20 -16.46
N GLN A 145 16.94 1.40 -15.66
CA GLN A 145 17.01 2.58 -14.78
C GLN A 145 17.16 3.87 -15.59
N GLN A 146 17.97 3.86 -16.67
CA GLN A 146 18.12 5.01 -17.55
C GLN A 146 16.80 5.37 -18.25
N ASP A 147 16.09 4.37 -18.78
CA ASP A 147 14.79 4.57 -19.41
C ASP A 147 13.77 5.15 -18.42
N ALA A 148 13.74 4.63 -17.18
CA ALA A 148 12.89 5.16 -16.13
C ALA A 148 13.23 6.62 -15.77
N MET A 149 14.52 6.96 -15.70
CA MET A 149 14.97 8.34 -15.44
C MET A 149 14.66 9.27 -16.62
N GLN A 150 14.75 8.79 -17.87
CA GLN A 150 14.34 9.57 -19.05
C GLN A 150 12.82 9.79 -19.08
N ALA A 151 12.05 8.77 -18.70
CA ALA A 151 10.59 8.83 -18.61
C ALA A 151 10.08 9.50 -17.33
N MET A 152 10.95 10.03 -16.47
CA MET A 152 10.57 10.71 -15.24
C MET A 152 9.61 11.87 -15.52
N PRO A 153 8.46 11.96 -14.82
CA PRO A 153 7.51 13.06 -14.98
C PRO A 153 8.18 14.44 -14.84
N GLU A 154 7.79 15.37 -15.70
CA GLU A 154 8.39 16.72 -15.78
C GLU A 154 8.26 17.49 -14.47
N SER A 155 7.13 17.30 -13.77
CA SER A 155 6.89 17.90 -12.45
C SER A 155 7.92 17.53 -11.39
N LEU A 156 8.57 16.38 -11.49
CA LEU A 156 9.65 15.98 -10.56
C LEU A 156 11.01 16.59 -10.93
N ARG A 157 11.20 16.99 -12.18
CA ARG A 157 12.48 17.56 -12.65
C ARG A 157 12.70 18.99 -12.17
N GLU A 158 11.65 19.64 -11.72
CA GLU A 158 11.72 21.01 -11.18
C GLU A 158 12.30 21.05 -9.75
N PHE A 159 12.33 19.92 -9.05
CA PHE A 159 12.83 19.87 -7.68
C PHE A 159 14.33 19.68 -7.61
N PRO A 160 14.99 20.21 -6.55
CA PRO A 160 16.34 19.79 -6.21
C PRO A 160 16.39 18.26 -6.07
N ALA A 161 17.26 17.61 -6.84
CA ALA A 161 17.34 16.15 -6.86
C ALA A 161 18.69 15.65 -6.39
N PHE A 162 18.66 14.60 -5.57
CA PHE A 162 19.86 13.88 -5.09
C PHE A 162 19.73 12.41 -5.44
N SER A 163 20.86 11.72 -5.60
CA SER A 163 20.88 10.29 -5.84
C SER A 163 21.64 9.55 -4.75
N VAL A 164 21.11 8.41 -4.36
CA VAL A 164 21.79 7.44 -3.49
C VAL A 164 22.15 6.22 -4.32
N PRO A 165 23.42 5.85 -4.41
CA PRO A 165 23.84 4.69 -5.20
C PRO A 165 23.22 3.39 -4.70
N LEU A 166 22.95 2.46 -5.63
CA LEU A 166 22.64 1.07 -5.28
C LEU A 166 23.81 0.48 -4.52
N ARG A 167 23.53 -0.30 -3.47
CA ARG A 167 24.56 -0.93 -2.65
C ARG A 167 24.52 -2.45 -2.80
N SER A 168 25.70 -3.06 -2.74
CA SER A 168 25.85 -4.52 -2.79
C SER A 168 25.45 -5.23 -1.50
N TYR A 169 25.21 -4.48 -0.42
CA TYR A 169 24.87 -4.98 0.92
C TYR A 169 23.55 -4.40 1.42
N ASN A 170 22.94 -5.08 2.38
CA ASN A 170 21.70 -4.62 3.02
C ASN A 170 21.98 -3.55 4.08
N LEU A 171 21.11 -2.53 4.14
CA LEU A 171 21.19 -1.44 5.12
C LEU A 171 20.50 -1.83 6.45
N SER A 172 20.85 -3.00 6.99
CA SER A 172 20.21 -3.58 8.18
C SER A 172 20.88 -3.21 9.51
N ASN A 173 22.01 -2.50 9.47
CA ASN A 173 22.73 -2.10 10.67
C ASN A 173 23.39 -0.73 10.52
N ILE A 174 23.74 -0.10 11.66
CA ILE A 174 24.30 1.26 11.71
C ILE A 174 25.63 1.35 10.93
N ALA A 175 26.45 0.31 10.94
CA ALA A 175 27.73 0.32 10.20
C ALA A 175 27.50 0.41 8.69
N ASN A 176 26.54 -0.35 8.16
CA ASN A 176 26.15 -0.29 6.76
C ASN A 176 25.49 1.05 6.39
N ILE A 177 24.67 1.61 7.28
CA ILE A 177 24.08 2.94 7.07
C ILE A 177 25.17 4.02 6.99
N ARG A 178 26.18 3.99 7.88
CA ARG A 178 27.32 4.92 7.83
C ARG A 178 28.12 4.81 6.53
N ARG A 179 28.25 3.59 5.98
CA ARG A 179 28.94 3.34 4.71
C ARG A 179 28.12 3.73 3.49
N MET A 180 26.84 3.97 3.63
CA MET A 180 25.89 4.17 2.52
C MET A 180 26.33 5.30 1.56
N LEU A 181 26.94 6.36 2.09
CA LEU A 181 27.39 7.52 1.31
C LEU A 181 28.85 7.45 0.89
N SER A 182 29.59 6.41 1.29
CA SER A 182 30.96 6.20 0.88
C SER A 182 31.05 5.33 -0.39
N SER A 183 32.25 5.35 -1.04
CA SER A 183 32.50 4.44 -2.17
C SER A 183 32.49 2.97 -1.72
N ASP A 184 31.90 2.11 -2.53
CA ASP A 184 31.79 0.67 -2.27
C ASP A 184 32.89 -0.06 -3.04
N SER A 185 33.86 -0.63 -2.34
CA SER A 185 34.78 -1.60 -2.92
C SER A 185 34.17 -3.00 -2.76
N VAL A 186 33.73 -3.61 -3.84
CA VAL A 186 33.09 -4.92 -3.83
C VAL A 186 34.10 -5.97 -4.26
N ALA A 187 34.41 -6.91 -3.37
CA ALA A 187 35.11 -8.14 -3.75
C ALA A 187 34.07 -9.12 -4.34
N GLY A 188 34.39 -9.75 -5.44
CA GLY A 188 33.54 -10.80 -6.03
C GLY A 188 33.31 -11.96 -5.06
N VAL A 189 32.17 -12.60 -5.17
CA VAL A 189 31.82 -13.80 -4.41
C VAL A 189 32.47 -15.01 -5.06
N ALA A 190 33.43 -15.62 -4.38
CA ALA A 190 34.06 -16.85 -4.89
C ALA A 190 33.00 -17.94 -5.10
N ASN A 191 32.98 -18.54 -6.31
CA ASN A 191 32.07 -19.63 -6.68
C ASN A 191 30.57 -19.29 -6.56
N TYR A 192 30.16 -18.04 -6.89
CA TYR A 192 28.74 -17.70 -6.97
C TYR A 192 27.99 -18.67 -7.89
N ARG A 193 26.88 -19.18 -7.42
CA ARG A 193 25.94 -20.00 -8.20
C ARG A 193 24.49 -19.56 -7.91
N PRO A 194 23.66 -19.41 -8.93
CA PRO A 194 22.25 -19.14 -8.74
C PRO A 194 21.57 -20.27 -7.94
N LEU A 195 20.54 -19.88 -7.16
CA LEU A 195 19.66 -20.86 -6.51
C LEU A 195 18.89 -21.66 -7.58
N THR A 196 18.73 -22.96 -7.34
CA THR A 196 17.98 -23.89 -8.18
C THR A 196 17.09 -24.79 -7.34
N GLY A 197 16.04 -25.34 -7.94
CA GLY A 197 15.14 -26.28 -7.24
C GLY A 197 14.16 -25.61 -6.27
N GLU A 198 14.01 -24.32 -6.34
CA GLU A 198 13.08 -23.54 -5.51
C GLU A 198 11.66 -23.60 -6.06
N LYS A 199 10.65 -23.49 -5.19
CA LYS A 199 9.25 -23.37 -5.61
C LYS A 199 9.05 -22.09 -6.43
N THR A 200 8.29 -22.22 -7.49
CA THR A 200 7.97 -21.15 -8.44
C THR A 200 6.60 -20.56 -8.18
N LEU A 201 6.28 -19.50 -8.90
CA LEU A 201 4.92 -18.96 -8.88
C LEU A 201 3.89 -19.95 -9.47
N ASP A 202 4.30 -20.78 -10.42
CA ASP A 202 3.43 -21.80 -11.01
C ASP A 202 3.07 -22.88 -10.00
N ASP A 203 4.00 -23.30 -9.11
CA ASP A 203 3.71 -24.20 -7.99
C ASP A 203 2.68 -23.60 -7.03
N LEU A 204 2.77 -22.31 -6.75
CA LEU A 204 1.78 -21.58 -5.96
C LEU A 204 0.43 -21.59 -6.64
N VAL A 205 0.35 -21.23 -7.92
CA VAL A 205 -0.90 -21.21 -8.73
C VAL A 205 -1.56 -22.59 -8.77
N GLN A 206 -0.79 -23.64 -9.01
CA GLN A 206 -1.28 -25.02 -8.97
C GLN A 206 -1.85 -25.37 -7.59
N ASN A 207 -1.16 -25.00 -6.51
CA ASN A 207 -1.66 -25.24 -5.15
C ASN A 207 -2.96 -24.50 -4.86
N LEU A 208 -3.10 -23.23 -5.29
CA LEU A 208 -4.32 -22.44 -5.15
C LEU A 208 -5.48 -23.10 -5.89
N HIS A 209 -5.25 -23.55 -7.13
CA HIS A 209 -6.25 -24.22 -7.96
C HIS A 209 -6.71 -25.54 -7.32
N VAL A 210 -5.79 -26.42 -6.98
CA VAL A 210 -6.09 -27.75 -6.41
C VAL A 210 -6.77 -27.63 -5.03
N SER A 211 -6.38 -26.64 -4.22
CA SER A 211 -7.01 -26.39 -2.92
C SER A 211 -8.36 -25.66 -2.99
N GLY A 212 -8.84 -25.33 -4.19
CA GLY A 212 -10.16 -24.73 -4.42
C GLY A 212 -10.33 -23.35 -3.82
N LYS A 213 -9.25 -22.55 -3.76
CA LYS A 213 -9.31 -21.17 -3.25
C LYS A 213 -10.22 -20.31 -4.13
N ARG A 214 -11.05 -19.52 -3.49
CA ARG A 214 -12.05 -18.67 -4.16
C ARG A 214 -11.73 -17.18 -4.05
N VAL A 215 -11.09 -16.77 -2.95
CA VAL A 215 -10.65 -15.39 -2.71
C VAL A 215 -9.16 -15.40 -2.46
N ILE A 216 -8.42 -14.65 -3.25
CA ILE A 216 -6.95 -14.60 -3.18
C ILE A 216 -6.53 -13.14 -3.08
N PHE A 217 -5.82 -12.80 -2.02
CA PHE A 217 -5.23 -11.47 -1.82
C PHE A 217 -3.73 -11.50 -2.10
N THR A 218 -3.23 -10.47 -2.73
CA THR A 218 -1.79 -10.15 -2.70
C THR A 218 -1.56 -8.97 -1.77
N MET A 219 -0.82 -9.20 -0.70
CA MET A 219 -0.51 -8.19 0.31
C MET A 219 0.99 -8.01 0.48
N GLY A 220 1.42 -6.82 0.91
CA GLY A 220 2.83 -6.51 1.14
C GLY A 220 3.11 -5.01 1.04
N LYS A 221 4.35 -4.61 1.30
CA LYS A 221 4.82 -3.22 1.22
C LYS A 221 4.61 -2.62 -0.18
N GLY A 222 4.57 -1.30 -0.27
CA GLY A 222 4.60 -0.58 -1.55
C GLY A 222 5.85 -0.92 -2.37
N GLY A 223 5.69 -1.12 -3.68
CA GLY A 223 6.80 -1.37 -4.60
C GLY A 223 7.38 -2.79 -4.60
N VAL A 224 6.81 -3.76 -3.88
CA VAL A 224 7.31 -5.16 -3.89
C VAL A 224 6.81 -5.99 -5.09
N GLY A 225 5.92 -5.44 -5.92
CA GLY A 225 5.39 -6.10 -7.10
C GLY A 225 4.08 -6.88 -6.88
N LYS A 226 3.26 -6.49 -5.92
CA LYS A 226 1.94 -7.10 -5.63
C LYS A 226 1.08 -7.24 -6.88
N THR A 227 0.92 -6.16 -7.63
CA THR A 227 0.13 -6.11 -8.86
C THR A 227 0.60 -7.10 -9.92
N THR A 228 1.92 -7.18 -10.13
CA THR A 228 2.51 -8.15 -11.06
C THR A 228 2.22 -9.58 -10.62
N VAL A 229 2.37 -9.87 -9.33
CA VAL A 229 2.07 -11.20 -8.76
C VAL A 229 0.59 -11.52 -8.86
N ALA A 230 -0.32 -10.59 -8.50
CA ALA A 230 -1.76 -10.76 -8.62
C ALA A 230 -2.18 -11.08 -10.05
N THR A 231 -1.68 -10.29 -11.02
CA THR A 231 -1.98 -10.49 -12.44
C THR A 231 -1.50 -11.86 -12.93
N ARG A 232 -0.30 -12.28 -12.56
CA ARG A 232 0.24 -13.59 -12.94
C ARG A 232 -0.50 -14.75 -12.27
N ILE A 233 -0.93 -14.61 -11.02
CA ILE A 233 -1.81 -15.60 -10.35
C ILE A 233 -3.14 -15.69 -11.10
N ALA A 234 -3.77 -14.56 -11.44
CA ALA A 234 -5.04 -14.53 -12.15
C ALA A 234 -4.94 -15.20 -13.52
N LEU A 235 -3.90 -14.90 -14.29
CA LEU A 235 -3.64 -15.51 -15.59
C LEU A 235 -3.41 -17.02 -15.48
N GLY A 236 -2.55 -17.45 -14.56
CA GLY A 236 -2.26 -18.86 -14.37
C GLY A 236 -3.49 -19.67 -13.91
N LEU A 237 -4.34 -19.13 -13.03
CA LEU A 237 -5.60 -19.78 -12.64
C LEU A 237 -6.58 -19.88 -13.82
N LYS A 238 -6.62 -18.86 -14.69
CA LYS A 238 -7.42 -18.90 -15.90
C LYS A 238 -6.92 -19.96 -16.88
N GLU A 239 -5.61 -20.08 -17.08
CA GLU A 239 -5.00 -21.13 -17.91
C GLU A 239 -5.35 -22.53 -17.41
N LEU A 240 -5.55 -22.69 -16.10
CA LEU A 240 -6.05 -23.92 -15.48
C LEU A 240 -7.57 -24.10 -15.58
N GLY A 241 -8.27 -23.22 -16.30
CA GLY A 241 -9.71 -23.32 -16.57
C GLY A 241 -10.61 -22.66 -15.53
N ALA A 242 -10.08 -21.93 -14.58
CA ALA A 242 -10.91 -21.18 -13.63
C ALA A 242 -11.50 -19.92 -14.28
N LYS A 243 -12.75 -19.58 -13.94
CA LYS A 243 -13.30 -18.24 -14.19
C LYS A 243 -12.71 -17.30 -13.15
N VAL A 244 -12.01 -16.26 -13.59
CA VAL A 244 -11.24 -15.38 -12.68
C VAL A 244 -11.65 -13.93 -12.88
N HIS A 245 -11.89 -13.25 -11.76
CA HIS A 245 -12.08 -11.81 -11.65
C HIS A 245 -10.89 -11.19 -10.95
N LEU A 246 -10.15 -10.31 -11.63
CA LEU A 246 -9.03 -9.54 -11.05
C LEU A 246 -9.51 -8.15 -10.67
N THR A 247 -9.27 -7.74 -9.44
CA THR A 247 -9.59 -6.39 -8.99
C THR A 247 -8.44 -5.74 -8.24
N THR A 248 -8.41 -4.41 -8.21
CA THR A 248 -7.46 -3.65 -7.38
C THR A 248 -8.20 -2.71 -6.44
N THR A 249 -7.68 -2.63 -5.22
CA THR A 249 -8.07 -1.62 -4.23
C THR A 249 -7.03 -0.48 -4.14
N ASP A 250 -5.97 -0.53 -4.94
CA ASP A 250 -4.95 0.51 -4.98
C ASP A 250 -5.33 1.59 -6.00
N PRO A 251 -5.66 2.83 -5.56
CA PRO A 251 -6.02 3.91 -6.46
C PRO A 251 -4.87 4.34 -7.38
N ALA A 252 -3.62 4.07 -6.98
CA ALA A 252 -2.42 4.35 -7.76
C ALA A 252 -2.06 3.25 -8.75
N ASN A 253 -2.84 2.19 -8.80
CA ASN A 253 -2.46 1.00 -9.55
C ASN A 253 -2.53 1.22 -11.06
N HIS A 254 -1.44 0.81 -11.70
CA HIS A 254 -1.26 0.78 -13.15
C HIS A 254 -1.34 -0.65 -13.66
N ILE A 255 -2.38 -1.42 -13.27
CA ILE A 255 -2.68 -2.64 -14.03
C ILE A 255 -2.82 -2.19 -15.47
N ASN A 256 -2.05 -2.80 -16.35
CA ASN A 256 -2.27 -2.60 -17.78
C ASN A 256 -3.58 -3.34 -18.13
N TYR A 257 -4.72 -2.64 -17.93
CA TYR A 257 -6.05 -3.18 -18.15
C TYR A 257 -6.21 -3.73 -19.56
N GLU A 258 -5.57 -3.09 -20.56
CA GLU A 258 -5.62 -3.54 -21.94
C GLU A 258 -4.94 -4.90 -22.10
N GLN A 259 -3.78 -5.13 -21.47
CA GLN A 259 -3.11 -6.42 -21.53
C GLN A 259 -3.87 -7.50 -20.75
N ALA A 260 -4.39 -7.20 -19.57
CA ALA A 260 -5.15 -8.15 -18.76
C ALA A 260 -6.49 -8.50 -19.45
N THR A 261 -7.20 -7.51 -19.98
CA THR A 261 -8.45 -7.70 -20.73
C THR A 261 -8.19 -8.38 -22.08
N GLY A 262 -7.11 -8.01 -22.78
CA GLY A 262 -6.67 -8.68 -24.02
C GLY A 262 -6.34 -10.16 -23.82
N ALA A 263 -5.88 -10.53 -22.62
CA ALA A 263 -5.74 -11.92 -22.17
C ALA A 263 -7.09 -12.54 -21.71
N GLY A 264 -8.20 -11.81 -21.82
CA GLY A 264 -9.57 -12.26 -21.52
C GLY A 264 -9.84 -12.43 -20.01
N LEU A 265 -9.15 -11.72 -19.14
CA LEU A 265 -9.52 -11.61 -17.71
C LEU A 265 -10.69 -10.63 -17.55
N ASP A 266 -11.58 -10.93 -16.63
CA ASP A 266 -12.53 -9.94 -16.13
C ASP A 266 -11.81 -9.07 -15.08
N VAL A 267 -11.70 -7.77 -15.37
CA VAL A 267 -10.91 -6.84 -14.54
C VAL A 267 -11.77 -5.68 -14.08
N SER A 268 -11.75 -5.38 -12.80
CA SER A 268 -12.42 -4.21 -12.24
C SER A 268 -11.48 -3.38 -11.35
N ARG A 269 -11.93 -2.17 -11.04
CA ARG A 269 -11.28 -1.27 -10.10
C ARG A 269 -12.35 -0.66 -9.20
N ILE A 270 -12.02 -0.51 -7.92
CA ILE A 270 -12.84 0.29 -7.02
C ILE A 270 -12.51 1.77 -7.26
N ASP A 271 -13.44 2.49 -7.87
CA ASP A 271 -13.37 3.95 -7.99
C ASP A 271 -14.04 4.56 -6.76
N GLU A 272 -13.22 5.09 -5.86
CA GLU A 272 -13.70 5.62 -4.57
C GLU A 272 -14.73 6.74 -4.74
N ALA A 273 -14.58 7.61 -5.74
CA ALA A 273 -15.54 8.69 -6.00
C ALA A 273 -16.87 8.16 -6.50
N ALA A 274 -16.83 7.22 -7.45
CA ALA A 274 -18.03 6.61 -8.01
C ALA A 274 -18.79 5.79 -6.96
N VAL A 275 -18.10 4.98 -6.13
CA VAL A 275 -18.76 4.18 -5.08
C VAL A 275 -19.31 5.06 -3.97
N LEU A 276 -18.65 6.17 -3.63
CA LEU A 276 -19.15 7.15 -2.67
C LEU A 276 -20.47 7.77 -3.13
N GLU A 277 -20.52 8.23 -4.38
CA GLU A 277 -21.76 8.83 -4.92
C GLU A 277 -22.87 7.81 -5.08
N ALA A 278 -22.55 6.58 -5.49
CA ALA A 278 -23.54 5.49 -5.53
C ALA A 278 -24.11 5.19 -4.14
N TYR A 279 -23.27 5.11 -3.12
CA TYR A 279 -23.67 4.92 -1.73
C TYR A 279 -24.55 6.04 -1.21
N LYS A 280 -24.17 7.31 -1.44
CA LYS A 280 -24.97 8.48 -1.06
C LYS A 280 -26.37 8.45 -1.69
N ASN A 281 -26.43 8.12 -2.98
CA ASN A 281 -27.69 8.04 -3.70
C ASN A 281 -28.59 6.89 -3.17
N GLU A 282 -28.00 5.74 -2.82
CA GLU A 282 -28.73 4.62 -2.21
C GLU A 282 -29.33 5.02 -0.85
N VAL A 283 -28.52 5.66 0.02
CA VAL A 283 -29.00 6.11 1.34
C VAL A 283 -30.12 7.13 1.19
N ARG A 284 -29.99 8.11 0.28
CA ARG A 284 -31.05 9.10 -0.03
C ARG A 284 -32.34 8.41 -0.49
N ALA A 285 -32.22 7.48 -1.43
CA ALA A 285 -33.38 6.78 -1.97
C ALA A 285 -34.11 5.94 -0.88
N LYS A 286 -33.37 5.27 -0.02
CA LYS A 286 -33.92 4.53 1.12
C LYS A 286 -34.64 5.46 2.11
N ALA A 287 -34.03 6.59 2.47
CA ALA A 287 -34.60 7.55 3.38
C ALA A 287 -35.92 8.15 2.83
N GLN A 288 -35.95 8.48 1.55
CA GLN A 288 -37.16 8.97 0.86
C GLN A 288 -38.27 7.89 0.82
N ALA A 289 -37.90 6.63 0.50
CA ALA A 289 -38.85 5.53 0.46
C ALA A 289 -39.48 5.23 1.84
N ASN A 290 -38.71 5.47 2.92
CA ASN A 290 -39.19 5.32 4.30
C ASN A 290 -39.99 6.53 4.79
N GLY A 291 -40.23 7.56 3.96
CA GLY A 291 -41.03 8.72 4.31
C GLY A 291 -40.42 9.61 5.39
N MET A 292 -39.09 9.70 5.47
CA MET A 292 -38.41 10.52 6.46
C MET A 292 -38.78 12.01 6.33
N SER A 293 -38.79 12.73 7.45
CA SER A 293 -39.08 14.15 7.50
C SER A 293 -37.96 15.00 6.83
N ALA A 294 -38.28 16.25 6.50
CA ALA A 294 -37.25 17.16 5.95
C ALA A 294 -36.09 17.41 6.93
N GLU A 295 -36.38 17.37 8.24
CA GLU A 295 -35.37 17.53 9.30
C GLU A 295 -34.46 16.31 9.39
N ASP A 296 -35.01 15.09 9.32
CA ASP A 296 -34.25 13.84 9.28
C ASP A 296 -33.39 13.76 8.02
N MET A 297 -33.90 14.21 6.87
CA MET A 297 -33.15 14.26 5.62
C MET A 297 -31.97 15.23 5.72
N ALA A 298 -32.12 16.38 6.38
CA ALA A 298 -31.01 17.32 6.59
C ALA A 298 -29.89 16.71 7.46
N TYR A 299 -30.26 15.94 8.49
CA TYR A 299 -29.32 15.20 9.32
C TYR A 299 -28.55 14.14 8.51
N ILE A 300 -29.27 13.35 7.67
CA ILE A 300 -28.65 12.36 6.78
C ILE A 300 -27.68 13.03 5.80
N GLU A 301 -28.04 14.16 5.19
CA GLU A 301 -27.19 14.88 4.25
C GLU A 301 -25.90 15.40 4.93
N GLU A 302 -25.99 15.81 6.18
CA GLU A 302 -24.82 16.21 6.97
C GLU A 302 -23.90 15.01 7.24
N ASP A 303 -24.47 13.86 7.67
CA ASP A 303 -23.69 12.62 7.93
C ASP A 303 -23.03 12.09 6.65
N LEU A 304 -23.72 12.18 5.51
CA LEU A 304 -23.17 11.79 4.19
C LEU A 304 -21.98 12.67 3.70
N ARG A 305 -21.76 13.82 4.31
CA ARG A 305 -20.56 14.65 4.05
C ARG A 305 -19.38 14.26 4.92
N SER A 306 -19.61 13.44 5.92
CA SER A 306 -18.57 13.00 6.84
C SER A 306 -17.49 12.18 6.12
N PRO A 307 -16.21 12.33 6.49
CA PRO A 307 -15.12 11.50 5.94
C PRO A 307 -15.35 9.99 6.14
N CYS A 308 -16.10 9.59 7.17
CA CYS A 308 -16.45 8.20 7.46
C CYS A 308 -17.29 7.56 6.34
N THR A 309 -18.15 8.34 5.70
CA THR A 309 -19.04 7.86 4.63
C THR A 309 -18.28 7.31 3.44
N GLN A 310 -17.15 7.91 3.09
CA GLN A 310 -16.28 7.41 2.02
C GLN A 310 -15.73 6.00 2.35
N GLU A 311 -15.30 5.78 3.58
CA GLU A 311 -14.78 4.47 3.99
C GLU A 311 -15.86 3.40 4.01
N ILE A 312 -17.06 3.73 4.44
CA ILE A 312 -18.22 2.82 4.41
C ILE A 312 -18.55 2.44 2.97
N ALA A 313 -18.56 3.40 2.04
CA ALA A 313 -18.84 3.16 0.64
C ALA A 313 -17.80 2.23 -0.02
N VAL A 314 -16.51 2.49 0.21
CA VAL A 314 -15.42 1.64 -0.28
C VAL A 314 -15.50 0.23 0.32
N PHE A 315 -15.82 0.13 1.61
CA PHE A 315 -15.97 -1.14 2.29
C PHE A 315 -17.12 -1.98 1.73
N LYS A 316 -18.27 -1.36 1.46
CA LYS A 316 -19.41 -2.03 0.82
C LYS A 316 -19.04 -2.55 -0.58
N ALA A 317 -18.44 -1.71 -1.41
CA ALA A 317 -17.98 -2.11 -2.74
C ALA A 317 -16.98 -3.28 -2.69
N PHE A 318 -16.12 -3.29 -1.69
CA PHE A 318 -15.20 -4.41 -1.46
C PHE A 318 -15.94 -5.70 -1.10
N ALA A 319 -16.96 -5.62 -0.23
CA ALA A 319 -17.78 -6.78 0.15
C ALA A 319 -18.52 -7.35 -1.07
N ASP A 320 -19.10 -6.51 -1.92
CA ASP A 320 -19.79 -6.89 -3.16
C ASP A 320 -18.85 -7.61 -4.15
N ILE A 321 -17.57 -7.18 -4.22
CA ILE A 321 -16.56 -7.87 -5.04
C ILE A 321 -16.24 -9.25 -4.47
N VAL A 322 -16.04 -9.36 -3.15
CA VAL A 322 -15.76 -10.66 -2.52
C VAL A 322 -16.92 -11.63 -2.64
N GLU A 323 -18.17 -11.13 -2.72
CA GLU A 323 -19.35 -11.97 -2.93
C GLU A 323 -19.37 -12.67 -4.31
N LYS A 324 -18.74 -12.08 -5.34
CA LYS A 324 -18.54 -12.74 -6.65
C LYS A 324 -17.80 -14.09 -6.53
N ALA A 325 -17.07 -14.31 -5.44
CA ALA A 325 -16.36 -15.56 -5.18
C ALA A 325 -17.29 -16.77 -5.04
N GLU A 326 -18.61 -16.60 -5.01
CA GLU A 326 -19.59 -17.69 -5.12
C GLU A 326 -19.54 -18.37 -6.49
N ASN A 327 -19.28 -17.63 -7.55
CA ASN A 327 -19.35 -18.10 -8.93
C ASN A 327 -18.01 -18.11 -9.67
N GLU A 328 -17.00 -17.40 -9.17
CA GLU A 328 -15.69 -17.24 -9.81
C GLU A 328 -14.57 -17.12 -8.78
N VAL A 329 -13.32 -17.19 -9.21
CA VAL A 329 -12.17 -16.93 -8.34
C VAL A 329 -11.89 -15.43 -8.38
N VAL A 330 -11.87 -14.79 -7.21
CA VAL A 330 -11.59 -13.36 -7.08
C VAL A 330 -10.15 -13.18 -6.63
N VAL A 331 -9.34 -12.53 -7.47
CA VAL A 331 -7.97 -12.14 -7.13
C VAL A 331 -7.95 -10.64 -6.85
N ILE A 332 -7.49 -10.27 -5.67
CA ILE A 332 -7.52 -8.89 -5.17
C ILE A 332 -6.10 -8.39 -4.98
N ASP A 333 -5.70 -7.44 -5.83
CA ASP A 333 -4.47 -6.68 -5.65
C ASP A 333 -4.73 -5.55 -4.66
N THR A 334 -4.02 -5.58 -3.52
CA THR A 334 -4.30 -4.64 -2.44
C THR A 334 -3.41 -3.41 -2.48
N ALA A 335 -3.94 -2.27 -2.05
CA ALA A 335 -3.14 -1.11 -1.68
C ALA A 335 -2.08 -1.49 -0.63
N PRO A 336 -0.97 -0.72 -0.49
CA PRO A 336 0.05 -0.99 0.52
C PRO A 336 -0.54 -1.16 1.93
N THR A 337 -0.05 -2.12 2.65
CA THR A 337 -0.42 -2.81 3.90
C THR A 337 -1.42 -2.17 4.88
N GLY A 338 -1.57 -0.85 4.91
CA GLY A 338 -2.45 -0.16 5.88
C GLY A 338 -3.95 -0.26 5.55
N HIS A 339 -4.35 -0.02 4.31
CA HIS A 339 -5.77 0.10 3.92
C HIS A 339 -6.56 -1.20 4.04
N THR A 340 -5.98 -2.33 3.65
CA THR A 340 -6.72 -3.60 3.63
C THR A 340 -6.94 -4.16 5.03
N LEU A 341 -5.96 -3.98 5.95
CA LEU A 341 -6.14 -4.30 7.36
C LEU A 341 -7.15 -3.36 8.02
N LEU A 342 -7.17 -2.09 7.62
CA LEU A 342 -8.16 -1.11 8.04
C LEU A 342 -9.57 -1.51 7.60
N LEU A 343 -9.74 -2.02 6.38
CA LEU A 343 -11.01 -2.56 5.90
C LEU A 343 -11.46 -3.79 6.74
N LEU A 344 -10.51 -4.64 7.17
CA LEU A 344 -10.80 -5.80 8.01
C LEU A 344 -11.19 -5.42 9.45
N ASP A 345 -10.55 -4.42 10.02
CA ASP A 345 -10.90 -3.85 11.34
C ASP A 345 -12.21 -3.03 11.29
N ALA A 346 -12.44 -2.31 10.18
CA ALA A 346 -13.67 -1.58 9.93
C ALA A 346 -14.90 -2.51 9.93
N THR A 347 -14.72 -3.78 9.50
CA THR A 347 -15.80 -4.77 9.51
C THR A 347 -16.38 -4.99 10.91
N GLN A 348 -15.54 -5.06 11.95
CA GLN A 348 -16.05 -5.23 13.33
C GLN A 348 -16.74 -3.95 13.85
N SER A 349 -16.22 -2.79 13.48
CA SER A 349 -16.79 -1.51 13.89
C SER A 349 -18.08 -1.21 13.15
N TYR A 350 -18.13 -1.52 11.85
CA TYR A 350 -19.32 -1.39 11.01
C TYR A 350 -20.45 -2.32 11.49
N HIS A 351 -20.15 -3.57 11.83
CA HIS A 351 -21.13 -4.52 12.38
C HIS A 351 -21.79 -3.96 13.66
N LYS A 352 -20.99 -3.42 14.57
CA LYS A 352 -21.49 -2.79 15.80
C LYS A 352 -22.29 -1.51 15.55
N GLU A 353 -21.92 -0.72 14.54
CA GLU A 353 -22.62 0.52 14.21
C GLU A 353 -23.97 0.23 13.52
N VAL A 354 -24.03 -0.74 12.62
CA VAL A 354 -25.28 -1.19 11.98
C VAL A 354 -26.22 -1.84 13.00
N GLU A 355 -25.70 -2.63 13.95
CA GLU A 355 -26.49 -3.16 15.07
C GLU A 355 -27.08 -2.04 15.94
N ARG A 356 -26.33 -0.93 16.16
CA ARG A 356 -26.83 0.24 16.92
C ARG A 356 -27.88 1.04 16.19
N THR A 357 -27.78 1.15 14.87
CA THR A 357 -28.70 1.97 14.05
C THR A 357 -29.93 1.20 13.59
N GLN A 358 -30.14 -0.05 14.03
CA GLN A 358 -31.23 -0.94 13.58
C GLN A 358 -31.31 -1.09 12.05
N GLY A 359 -30.21 -0.82 11.35
CA GLY A 359 -30.10 -1.01 9.91
C GLY A 359 -29.93 -2.48 9.54
N GLU A 360 -30.51 -2.92 8.43
CA GLU A 360 -30.18 -4.22 7.85
C GLU A 360 -28.72 -4.20 7.35
N VAL A 361 -27.90 -5.10 7.90
CA VAL A 361 -26.55 -5.35 7.37
C VAL A 361 -26.73 -5.88 5.95
N ALA A 362 -26.18 -5.21 4.95
CA ALA A 362 -26.17 -5.76 3.59
C ALA A 362 -25.58 -7.18 3.64
N GLY A 363 -26.26 -8.16 3.02
CA GLY A 363 -25.87 -9.57 3.10
C GLY A 363 -24.41 -9.81 2.78
N ALA A 364 -23.87 -9.12 1.76
CA ALA A 364 -22.47 -9.17 1.37
C ALA A 364 -21.49 -8.82 2.52
N VAL A 365 -21.84 -7.82 3.34
CA VAL A 365 -21.01 -7.40 4.49
C VAL A 365 -21.07 -8.43 5.62
N ALA A 366 -22.23 -9.05 5.86
CA ALA A 366 -22.38 -10.08 6.89
C ALA A 366 -21.54 -11.33 6.59
N HIS A 367 -21.41 -11.68 5.30
CA HIS A 367 -20.67 -12.85 4.84
C HIS A 367 -19.16 -12.60 4.67
N LEU A 368 -18.72 -11.32 4.61
CA LEU A 368 -17.34 -10.96 4.29
C LEU A 368 -16.34 -11.54 5.30
N LEU A 369 -16.45 -11.22 6.59
CA LEU A 369 -15.51 -11.68 7.61
C LEU A 369 -15.44 -13.20 7.76
N PRO A 370 -16.58 -13.93 7.83
CA PRO A 370 -16.53 -15.39 7.86
C PRO A 370 -15.77 -15.97 6.65
N ARG A 371 -15.99 -15.45 5.43
CA ARG A 371 -15.31 -15.89 4.22
C ARG A 371 -13.82 -15.58 4.25
N LEU A 372 -13.42 -14.39 4.70
CA LEU A 372 -12.01 -14.00 4.80
C LEU A 372 -11.23 -14.84 5.83
N ARG A 373 -11.90 -15.29 6.89
CA ARG A 373 -11.32 -16.14 7.94
C ARG A 373 -11.33 -17.63 7.61
N ASP A 374 -12.08 -18.04 6.60
CA ASP A 374 -12.14 -19.44 6.17
C ASP A 374 -10.90 -19.79 5.33
N PRO A 375 -9.95 -20.55 5.88
CA PRO A 375 -8.73 -20.94 5.17
C PRO A 375 -8.99 -21.91 4.02
N LYS A 376 -10.20 -22.44 3.86
CA LYS A 376 -10.57 -23.27 2.70
C LYS A 376 -10.91 -22.41 1.50
N GLN A 377 -11.53 -21.24 1.71
CA GLN A 377 -11.97 -20.33 0.65
C GLN A 377 -10.95 -19.24 0.34
N THR A 378 -10.29 -18.71 1.37
CA THR A 378 -9.43 -17.53 1.24
C THR A 378 -7.96 -17.90 1.40
N GLU A 379 -7.12 -17.27 0.59
CA GLU A 379 -5.67 -17.25 0.74
C GLU A 379 -5.15 -15.81 0.69
N VAL A 380 -4.25 -15.49 1.60
CA VAL A 380 -3.48 -14.25 1.55
C VAL A 380 -2.05 -14.59 1.14
N VAL A 381 -1.65 -14.17 -0.04
CA VAL A 381 -0.29 -14.30 -0.55
C VAL A 381 0.51 -13.08 -0.14
N ILE A 382 1.47 -13.26 0.75
CA ILE A 382 2.34 -12.16 1.19
C ILE A 382 3.47 -12.01 0.18
N VAL A 383 3.59 -10.81 -0.41
CA VAL A 383 4.62 -10.48 -1.40
C VAL A 383 5.67 -9.59 -0.76
N THR A 384 6.93 -9.96 -0.92
CA THR A 384 8.08 -9.21 -0.39
C THR A 384 9.25 -9.20 -1.38
N LEU A 385 10.26 -8.38 -1.10
CA LEU A 385 11.58 -8.43 -1.75
C LEU A 385 12.57 -9.14 -0.80
N PRO A 386 13.68 -9.70 -1.31
CA PRO A 386 14.70 -10.35 -0.49
C PRO A 386 15.61 -9.33 0.22
N GLU A 387 14.99 -8.41 0.96
CA GLU A 387 15.66 -7.29 1.63
C GLU A 387 15.09 -7.11 3.05
N ALA A 388 15.90 -6.55 3.97
CA ALA A 388 15.55 -6.40 5.37
C ALA A 388 14.18 -5.73 5.62
N THR A 389 14.01 -4.51 5.13
CA THR A 389 12.80 -3.72 5.42
C THR A 389 11.53 -4.35 4.86
N PRO A 390 11.46 -4.81 3.57
CA PRO A 390 10.28 -5.50 3.07
C PRO A 390 9.94 -6.78 3.85
N VAL A 391 10.95 -7.56 4.27
CA VAL A 391 10.71 -8.81 5.03
C VAL A 391 10.18 -8.50 6.44
N PHE A 392 10.75 -7.53 7.16
CA PHE A 392 10.23 -7.14 8.48
C PHE A 392 8.81 -6.57 8.42
N GLU A 393 8.51 -5.78 7.40
CA GLU A 393 7.15 -5.26 7.18
C GLU A 393 6.15 -6.39 6.88
N ALA A 394 6.57 -7.36 6.06
CA ALA A 394 5.76 -8.53 5.75
C ALA A 394 5.55 -9.44 6.97
N GLU A 395 6.54 -9.58 7.85
CA GLU A 395 6.41 -10.30 9.12
C GLU A 395 5.40 -9.63 10.06
N ARG A 396 5.42 -8.30 10.15
CA ARG A 396 4.40 -7.54 10.91
C ARG A 396 3.02 -7.74 10.32
N LEU A 397 2.90 -7.65 8.98
CA LEU A 397 1.64 -7.90 8.29
C LEU A 397 1.09 -9.29 8.60
N GLN A 398 1.93 -10.34 8.58
CA GLN A 398 1.52 -11.69 8.95
C GLN A 398 0.98 -11.75 10.39
N ALA A 399 1.67 -11.09 11.34
CA ALA A 399 1.22 -11.04 12.73
C ALA A 399 -0.13 -10.32 12.88
N ASP A 400 -0.36 -9.26 12.10
CA ASP A 400 -1.62 -8.51 12.09
C ASP A 400 -2.77 -9.35 11.49
N LEU A 401 -2.52 -10.06 10.39
CA LEU A 401 -3.48 -11.00 9.80
C LEU A 401 -3.87 -12.09 10.79
N HIS A 402 -2.88 -12.69 11.46
CA HIS A 402 -3.14 -13.73 12.48
C HIS A 402 -3.96 -13.18 13.66
N ARG A 403 -3.71 -11.96 14.12
CA ARG A 403 -4.53 -11.29 15.14
C ARG A 403 -5.98 -11.06 14.69
N ALA A 404 -6.19 -10.79 13.41
CA ALA A 404 -7.52 -10.68 12.81
C ALA A 404 -8.20 -12.04 12.57
N GLY A 405 -7.53 -13.17 12.84
CA GLY A 405 -8.03 -14.53 12.61
C GLY A 405 -7.88 -15.00 11.17
N ILE A 406 -7.10 -14.31 10.35
CA ILE A 406 -6.83 -14.65 8.95
C ILE A 406 -5.49 -15.37 8.89
N ARG A 407 -5.49 -16.56 8.30
CA ARG A 407 -4.27 -17.34 8.10
C ARG A 407 -3.80 -17.22 6.66
N ASN A 408 -2.50 -17.02 6.50
CA ASN A 408 -1.82 -17.08 5.21
C ASN A 408 -0.91 -18.31 5.18
N LYS A 409 -0.79 -18.92 4.02
CA LYS A 409 0.10 -20.05 3.80
C LYS A 409 1.28 -19.66 2.90
N TRP A 410 1.01 -18.91 1.85
CA TRP A 410 1.98 -18.64 0.81
C TRP A 410 2.65 -17.29 0.92
N TRP A 411 3.94 -17.30 0.67
CA TRP A 411 4.75 -16.10 0.46
C TRP A 411 5.36 -16.10 -0.93
N VAL A 412 5.55 -14.92 -1.49
CA VAL A 412 6.28 -14.70 -2.74
C VAL A 412 7.44 -13.75 -2.47
N VAL A 413 8.67 -14.20 -2.72
CA VAL A 413 9.84 -13.32 -2.74
C VAL A 413 10.10 -12.94 -4.19
N ASN A 414 9.86 -11.67 -4.52
CA ASN A 414 9.91 -11.16 -5.87
C ASN A 414 11.28 -10.53 -6.18
N SER A 415 11.64 -10.48 -7.46
CA SER A 415 12.85 -9.83 -7.98
C SER A 415 14.16 -10.34 -7.37
N CYS A 416 14.28 -11.65 -7.18
CA CYS A 416 15.48 -12.29 -6.63
C CYS A 416 16.63 -12.30 -7.65
N LEU A 417 17.69 -11.56 -7.39
CA LEU A 417 18.97 -11.68 -8.14
C LEU A 417 19.64 -13.03 -7.90
N SER A 418 19.43 -13.61 -6.74
CA SER A 418 19.95 -14.94 -6.37
C SER A 418 19.49 -16.09 -7.25
N LEU A 419 18.47 -15.91 -8.08
CA LEU A 419 18.02 -16.86 -9.11
C LEU A 419 18.65 -16.62 -10.47
N VAL A 420 19.47 -15.58 -10.63
CA VAL A 420 19.98 -15.12 -11.94
C VAL A 420 21.49 -15.35 -12.00
N ALA A 421 21.96 -15.91 -13.12
CA ALA A 421 23.39 -16.03 -13.39
C ALA A 421 23.93 -14.64 -13.78
N THR A 422 24.97 -14.20 -13.11
CA THR A 422 25.68 -12.94 -13.38
C THR A 422 27.17 -13.11 -13.10
N ASP A 423 28.00 -12.51 -13.94
CA ASP A 423 29.45 -12.48 -13.76
C ASP A 423 29.89 -11.18 -13.06
N ASN A 424 28.97 -10.25 -12.83
CA ASN A 424 29.27 -8.97 -12.18
C ASN A 424 29.45 -9.16 -10.66
N PRO A 425 30.64 -8.84 -10.11
CA PRO A 425 30.94 -9.02 -8.68
C PRO A 425 29.99 -8.28 -7.75
N PHE A 426 29.50 -7.09 -8.15
CA PHE A 426 28.56 -6.29 -7.39
C PHE A 426 27.20 -6.99 -7.28
N LEU A 427 26.64 -7.48 -8.40
CA LEU A 427 25.37 -8.21 -8.40
C LEU A 427 25.48 -9.56 -7.69
N GLN A 428 26.62 -10.27 -7.82
CA GLN A 428 26.88 -11.49 -7.06
C GLN A 428 26.87 -11.24 -5.54
N SER A 429 27.52 -10.18 -5.08
CA SER A 429 27.53 -9.80 -3.67
C SER A 429 26.10 -9.42 -3.18
N LYS A 430 25.35 -8.69 -4.00
CA LYS A 430 23.94 -8.37 -3.69
C LYS A 430 23.08 -9.63 -3.61
N ALA A 431 23.20 -10.53 -4.60
CA ALA A 431 22.50 -11.81 -4.63
C ALA A 431 22.83 -12.71 -3.42
N GLN A 432 24.09 -12.74 -3.00
CA GLN A 432 24.52 -13.45 -1.79
C GLN A 432 23.86 -12.85 -0.52
N GLY A 433 23.70 -11.54 -0.47
CA GLY A 433 23.01 -10.85 0.62
C GLY A 433 21.52 -11.14 0.70
N GLU A 434 20.88 -11.61 -0.37
CA GLU A 434 19.46 -11.99 -0.41
C GLU A 434 19.19 -13.32 0.32
N LEU A 435 20.18 -14.25 0.34
CA LEU A 435 19.97 -15.62 0.82
C LEU A 435 19.47 -15.69 2.25
N SER A 436 19.97 -14.87 3.14
CA SER A 436 19.53 -14.82 4.54
C SER A 436 18.07 -14.37 4.68
N TRP A 437 17.60 -13.47 3.81
CA TRP A 437 16.22 -13.00 3.81
C TRP A 437 15.27 -14.01 3.17
N ILE A 438 15.70 -14.69 2.11
CA ILE A 438 14.95 -15.79 1.51
C ILE A 438 14.76 -16.92 2.54
N GLU A 439 15.83 -17.29 3.25
CA GLU A 439 15.76 -18.31 4.31
C GLU A 439 14.83 -17.87 5.45
N ARG A 440 14.87 -16.59 5.86
CA ARG A 440 13.94 -16.04 6.85
C ARG A 440 12.49 -16.18 6.39
N VAL A 441 12.19 -15.86 5.12
CA VAL A 441 10.84 -15.99 4.56
C VAL A 441 10.42 -17.47 4.50
N LYS A 442 11.31 -18.40 4.14
CA LYS A 442 11.02 -19.83 4.16
C LYS A 442 10.62 -20.32 5.57
N GLN A 443 11.30 -19.82 6.60
CA GLN A 443 10.94 -20.13 8.00
C GLN A 443 9.56 -19.55 8.37
N LEU A 444 9.27 -18.29 8.00
CA LEU A 444 7.98 -17.65 8.29
C LEU A 444 6.79 -18.29 7.58
N SER A 445 7.03 -18.95 6.44
CA SER A 445 6.00 -19.56 5.59
C SER A 445 5.91 -21.09 5.76
N ASP A 446 6.64 -21.68 6.69
CA ASP A 446 6.78 -23.15 6.79
C ASP A 446 7.16 -23.79 5.44
N GLY A 447 8.08 -23.16 4.70
CA GLY A 447 8.55 -23.61 3.39
C GLY A 447 7.58 -23.40 2.23
N ASN A 448 6.46 -22.67 2.42
CA ASN A 448 5.54 -22.32 1.33
C ASN A 448 5.93 -20.98 0.71
N THR A 449 7.13 -20.90 0.18
CA THR A 449 7.71 -19.72 -0.44
C THR A 449 7.93 -19.95 -1.93
N ALA A 450 7.32 -19.14 -2.77
CA ALA A 450 7.62 -19.08 -4.20
C ALA A 450 8.64 -17.96 -4.48
N LEU A 451 9.65 -18.25 -5.29
CA LEU A 451 10.66 -17.27 -5.69
C LEU A 451 10.44 -16.83 -7.13
N ILE A 452 10.56 -15.54 -7.38
CA ILE A 452 10.52 -14.94 -8.72
C ILE A 452 11.86 -14.27 -8.97
N GLY A 453 12.58 -14.72 -9.99
CA GLY A 453 13.85 -14.13 -10.39
C GLY A 453 13.67 -12.70 -10.92
N TRP A 454 14.68 -11.89 -10.71
CA TRP A 454 14.74 -10.58 -11.35
C TRP A 454 14.69 -10.75 -12.87
N LYS A 455 13.83 -10.03 -13.53
CA LYS A 455 13.67 -9.99 -14.98
C LYS A 455 13.60 -8.54 -15.45
N ASN A 456 14.12 -8.28 -16.62
CA ASN A 456 13.84 -7.06 -17.35
C ASN A 456 12.43 -7.20 -17.96
N THR A 457 11.42 -6.61 -17.31
CA THR A 457 10.03 -6.61 -17.80
C THR A 457 9.64 -5.22 -18.25
#